data_1e036ceb30bf895edc3529857f5a1761
#
_entry.id   1e036ceb30bf895edc3529857f5a1761
#
_cell.length_a   1.000
_cell.length_b   1.000
_cell.length_c   1.000
_cell.angle_alpha   90.00
_cell.angle_beta   90.00
_cell.angle_gamma   90.00
#
_symmetry.space_group_name_H-M   'P 1'
#
loop_
_entity.id
_entity.type
_entity.pdbx_description
1 polymer ?
#
loop_
_entity_poly.entity_id
_entity_poly.type
_entity_poly.pdbx_seq_one_letter_code
_entity_poly.pdbx_strand_id
1 'polypeptide(L)'
;MTIIVTGGAGFIGSNFIFHMLEKYPDYRIICLDKLTYAGNLSTLAPVMNNPNFRFVKLDICDREGVYQLFEEEHPDMVVNFAAESHVDRSIENPEVFLQTNILGTQVLMDACRKYGITRYHQVSTDEVYGDLPLDRPDLFFTEETPIHTSSPYSSSKAGADLLVLAYHRTYGLPVTISRCSNNYGPYHFPEKLIPLMIANALNDKPLPVYGEGLNVRDWLYVADHCKAIDLILHKGRVGEVYNIGGHNEMRNIDIVKIICKALGKPESLITYVTDRKGHDMRYAIDPTKIHNELGWLPETMFADGIQKTIQWYLDNRQWWETIISGEYQNYYEKMYGSR
;
A
#
# COMPACT_ATOMS: atom_id res chain seq x y z
N MET A 1 -17.10 17.77 5.41
CA MET A 1 -15.74 17.45 5.89
C MET A 1 -14.81 17.35 4.68
N THR A 2 -13.63 17.96 4.75
CA THR A 2 -12.64 17.94 3.66
C THR A 2 -11.46 17.05 4.08
N ILE A 3 -11.10 16.08 3.23
CA ILE A 3 -10.00 15.14 3.49
C ILE A 3 -8.99 15.23 2.38
N ILE A 4 -7.72 15.46 2.70
CA ILE A 4 -6.61 15.28 1.76
C ILE A 4 -6.16 13.82 1.81
N VAL A 5 -6.14 13.17 0.65
CA VAL A 5 -5.63 11.82 0.44
C VAL A 5 -4.41 11.91 -0.46
N THR A 6 -3.23 11.70 0.11
CA THR A 6 -1.98 11.70 -0.67
C THR A 6 -1.72 10.31 -1.27
N GLY A 7 -1.05 10.24 -2.42
CA GLY A 7 -0.84 8.97 -3.10
C GLY A 7 -2.14 8.34 -3.62
N GLY A 8 -3.18 9.15 -3.85
CA GLY A 8 -4.51 8.67 -4.20
C GLY A 8 -4.66 8.17 -5.62
N ALA A 9 -3.70 8.43 -6.53
CA ALA A 9 -3.65 7.83 -7.87
C ALA A 9 -2.97 6.45 -7.89
N GLY A 10 -2.46 6.00 -6.75
CA GLY A 10 -1.90 4.67 -6.53
C GLY A 10 -2.97 3.63 -6.16
N PHE A 11 -2.52 2.39 -5.92
CA PHE A 11 -3.38 1.23 -5.68
C PHE A 11 -4.33 1.39 -4.47
N ILE A 12 -3.77 1.48 -3.26
CA ILE A 12 -4.59 1.50 -2.03
C ILE A 12 -5.32 2.85 -1.92
N GLY A 13 -4.62 3.95 -2.24
CA GLY A 13 -5.19 5.30 -2.15
C GLY A 13 -6.40 5.52 -3.05
N SER A 14 -6.42 4.98 -4.28
CA SER A 14 -7.58 5.07 -5.17
C SER A 14 -8.78 4.28 -4.66
N ASN A 15 -8.56 3.05 -4.20
CA ASN A 15 -9.61 2.24 -3.58
C ASN A 15 -10.18 2.92 -2.33
N PHE A 16 -9.33 3.58 -1.54
CA PHE A 16 -9.79 4.35 -0.37
C PHE A 16 -10.63 5.57 -0.80
N ILE A 17 -10.23 6.29 -1.84
CA ILE A 17 -11.01 7.42 -2.38
C ILE A 17 -12.39 6.94 -2.85
N PHE A 18 -12.47 5.82 -3.58
CA PHE A 18 -13.75 5.26 -4.03
C PHE A 18 -14.63 4.89 -2.85
N HIS A 19 -14.08 4.19 -1.84
CA HIS A 19 -14.78 3.84 -0.61
C HIS A 19 -15.33 5.07 0.11
N MET A 20 -14.52 6.12 0.26
CA MET A 20 -14.93 7.33 0.97
C MET A 20 -16.02 8.12 0.25
N LEU A 21 -15.90 8.29 -1.08
CA LEU A 21 -16.91 9.00 -1.87
C LEU A 21 -18.23 8.24 -1.96
N GLU A 22 -18.21 6.91 -1.96
CA GLU A 22 -19.41 6.08 -1.92
C GLU A 22 -20.10 6.15 -0.55
N LYS A 23 -19.33 5.99 0.52
CA LYS A 23 -19.86 5.90 1.89
C LYS A 23 -20.27 7.25 2.47
N TYR A 24 -19.54 8.31 2.10
CA TYR A 24 -19.72 9.67 2.62
C TYR A 24 -19.89 10.66 1.46
N PRO A 25 -21.07 10.69 0.81
CA PRO A 25 -21.29 11.51 -0.39
C PRO A 25 -21.15 13.03 -0.14
N ASP A 26 -21.24 13.47 1.12
CA ASP A 26 -21.07 14.89 1.51
C ASP A 26 -19.62 15.25 1.87
N TYR A 27 -18.68 14.29 1.84
CA TYR A 27 -17.27 14.58 2.09
C TYR A 27 -16.60 15.06 0.81
N ARG A 28 -15.79 16.11 0.95
CA ARG A 28 -14.91 16.59 -0.10
C ARG A 28 -13.56 15.87 -0.01
N ILE A 29 -13.16 15.19 -1.07
CA ILE A 29 -11.90 14.44 -1.17
C ILE A 29 -10.95 15.17 -2.11
N ILE A 30 -9.80 15.58 -1.59
CA ILE A 30 -8.70 16.18 -2.36
C ILE A 30 -7.61 15.12 -2.53
N CYS A 31 -7.46 14.61 -3.73
CA CYS A 31 -6.40 13.67 -4.07
C CYS A 31 -5.13 14.43 -4.43
N LEU A 32 -4.09 14.29 -3.63
CA LEU A 32 -2.76 14.84 -3.91
C LEU A 32 -1.84 13.70 -4.36
N ASP A 33 -1.33 13.78 -5.59
CA ASP A 33 -0.42 12.77 -6.13
C ASP A 33 0.60 13.41 -7.10
N LYS A 34 1.83 12.96 -7.02
CA LYS A 34 2.93 13.42 -7.89
C LYS A 34 2.89 12.77 -9.27
N LEU A 35 2.14 11.66 -9.42
CA LEU A 35 2.09 10.81 -10.61
C LEU A 35 3.48 10.28 -11.00
N THR A 36 4.12 9.56 -10.06
CA THR A 36 5.31 8.76 -10.36
C THR A 36 4.91 7.48 -11.10
N TYR A 37 5.82 6.54 -11.26
CA TYR A 37 5.60 5.31 -12.02
C TYR A 37 4.37 4.49 -11.59
N ALA A 38 4.02 4.50 -10.30
CA ALA A 38 2.88 3.75 -9.74
C ALA A 38 1.59 4.56 -9.60
N GLY A 39 1.65 5.88 -9.79
CA GLY A 39 0.50 6.79 -9.76
C GLY A 39 -0.05 7.03 -11.16
N ASN A 40 -1.28 6.57 -11.44
CA ASN A 40 -1.88 6.67 -12.75
C ASN A 40 -3.22 7.41 -12.71
N LEU A 41 -3.32 8.51 -13.45
CA LEU A 41 -4.56 9.31 -13.48
C LEU A 41 -5.76 8.52 -14.03
N SER A 42 -5.51 7.54 -14.93
CA SER A 42 -6.56 6.65 -15.45
C SER A 42 -7.22 5.81 -14.35
N THR A 43 -6.52 5.54 -13.25
CA THR A 43 -7.08 4.85 -12.07
C THR A 43 -8.23 5.66 -11.45
N LEU A 44 -8.14 6.98 -11.48
CA LEU A 44 -9.13 7.89 -10.88
C LEU A 44 -10.29 8.23 -11.84
N ALA A 45 -10.28 7.71 -13.08
CA ALA A 45 -11.32 7.99 -14.07
C ALA A 45 -12.76 7.84 -13.54
N PRO A 46 -13.10 6.83 -12.69
CA PRO A 46 -14.44 6.68 -12.16
C PRO A 46 -14.96 7.86 -11.33
N VAL A 47 -14.04 8.64 -10.73
CA VAL A 47 -14.41 9.73 -9.81
C VAL A 47 -14.06 11.13 -10.31
N MET A 48 -13.41 11.25 -11.46
CA MET A 48 -12.95 12.54 -11.98
C MET A 48 -14.08 13.57 -12.20
N ASN A 49 -15.30 13.11 -12.44
CA ASN A 49 -16.47 13.96 -12.62
C ASN A 49 -17.32 14.12 -11.35
N ASN A 50 -16.89 13.55 -10.22
CA ASN A 50 -17.61 13.71 -8.96
C ASN A 50 -17.40 15.15 -8.43
N PRO A 51 -18.48 15.92 -8.13
CA PRO A 51 -18.36 17.32 -7.68
C PRO A 51 -17.62 17.45 -6.33
N ASN A 52 -17.57 16.39 -5.55
CA ASN A 52 -16.87 16.34 -4.26
C ASN A 52 -15.45 15.76 -4.35
N PHE A 53 -14.94 15.54 -5.57
CA PHE A 53 -13.57 15.08 -5.82
C PHE A 53 -12.75 16.16 -6.53
N ARG A 54 -11.51 16.38 -6.06
CA ARG A 54 -10.52 17.23 -6.74
C ARG A 54 -9.20 16.49 -6.80
N PHE A 55 -8.59 16.40 -8.00
CA PHE A 55 -7.22 15.94 -8.18
C PHE A 55 -6.26 17.13 -8.22
N VAL A 56 -5.14 17.01 -7.51
CA VAL A 56 -4.04 17.98 -7.48
C VAL A 56 -2.73 17.26 -7.73
N LYS A 57 -2.04 17.60 -8.84
CA LYS A 57 -0.71 17.07 -9.13
C LYS A 57 0.32 17.85 -8.32
N LEU A 58 0.85 17.24 -7.26
CA LEU A 58 1.77 17.88 -6.34
C LEU A 58 2.67 16.84 -5.66
N ASP A 59 3.94 17.20 -5.41
CA ASP A 59 4.85 16.41 -4.59
C ASP A 59 4.64 16.73 -3.11
N ILE A 60 4.50 15.71 -2.25
CA ILE A 60 4.41 15.93 -0.79
C ILE A 60 5.67 16.58 -0.21
N CYS A 61 6.80 16.52 -0.92
CA CYS A 61 8.04 17.21 -0.55
C CYS A 61 8.05 18.71 -0.90
N ASP A 62 7.12 19.16 -1.74
CA ASP A 62 6.96 20.59 -2.08
C ASP A 62 6.23 21.33 -0.96
N ARG A 63 7.00 21.87 -0.02
CA ARG A 63 6.47 22.55 1.16
C ARG A 63 5.56 23.73 0.82
N GLU A 64 5.95 24.56 -0.15
CA GLU A 64 5.19 25.74 -0.53
C GLU A 64 3.85 25.33 -1.17
N GLY A 65 3.89 24.40 -2.12
CA GLY A 65 2.70 23.87 -2.76
C GLY A 65 1.74 23.16 -1.77
N VAL A 66 2.28 22.38 -0.83
CA VAL A 66 1.48 21.74 0.22
C VAL A 66 0.82 22.79 1.12
N TYR A 67 1.55 23.81 1.55
CA TYR A 67 1.00 24.87 2.40
C TYR A 67 -0.08 25.67 1.68
N GLN A 68 0.14 26.02 0.40
CA GLN A 68 -0.88 26.68 -0.42
C GLN A 68 -2.14 25.83 -0.54
N LEU A 69 -2.01 24.50 -0.79
CA LEU A 69 -3.14 23.60 -0.87
C LEU A 69 -3.95 23.56 0.44
N PHE A 70 -3.28 23.51 1.60
CA PHE A 70 -3.95 23.54 2.90
C PHE A 70 -4.66 24.88 3.16
N GLU A 71 -4.07 25.97 2.70
CA GLU A 71 -4.68 27.31 2.80
C GLU A 71 -5.91 27.46 1.90
N GLU A 72 -5.90 26.86 0.71
CA GLU A 72 -7.05 26.88 -0.22
C GLU A 72 -8.19 25.96 0.24
N GLU A 73 -7.88 24.74 0.65
CA GLU A 73 -8.87 23.67 0.88
C GLU A 73 -9.33 23.55 2.34
N HIS A 74 -8.60 24.12 3.30
CA HIS A 74 -8.89 24.03 4.73
C HIS A 74 -9.25 22.59 5.17
N PRO A 75 -8.36 21.61 4.99
CA PRO A 75 -8.69 20.21 5.27
C PRO A 75 -8.96 19.97 6.75
N ASP A 76 -9.94 19.13 7.03
CA ASP A 76 -10.21 18.63 8.38
C ASP A 76 -9.25 17.48 8.73
N MET A 77 -8.97 16.61 7.76
CA MET A 77 -8.17 15.39 7.96
C MET A 77 -7.19 15.16 6.80
N VAL A 78 -6.14 14.42 7.10
CA VAL A 78 -5.14 13.97 6.09
C VAL A 78 -4.91 12.47 6.24
N VAL A 79 -4.93 11.74 5.11
CA VAL A 79 -4.54 10.34 5.03
C VAL A 79 -3.36 10.22 4.08
N ASN A 80 -2.22 9.78 4.60
CA ASN A 80 -0.98 9.69 3.84
C ASN A 80 -0.74 8.28 3.31
N PHE A 81 -1.05 8.06 2.03
CA PHE A 81 -0.65 6.87 1.27
C PHE A 81 0.59 7.12 0.41
N ALA A 82 0.97 8.38 0.17
CA ALA A 82 2.10 8.69 -0.69
C ALA A 82 3.39 8.10 -0.14
N ALA A 83 4.00 7.21 -0.91
CA ALA A 83 5.25 6.55 -0.57
C ALA A 83 5.92 5.97 -1.82
N GLU A 84 7.23 5.94 -1.82
CA GLU A 84 7.97 4.95 -2.61
C GLU A 84 7.83 3.60 -1.92
N SER A 85 7.43 2.54 -2.63
CA SER A 85 6.95 1.29 -2.01
C SER A 85 7.52 -0.01 -2.59
N HIS A 86 8.44 0.05 -3.55
CA HIS A 86 9.02 -1.15 -4.16
C HIS A 86 10.38 -1.48 -3.56
N VAL A 87 10.49 -2.62 -2.85
CA VAL A 87 11.71 -3.00 -2.13
C VAL A 87 12.93 -3.06 -3.05
N ASP A 88 12.82 -3.70 -4.23
CA ASP A 88 13.97 -3.81 -5.16
C ASP A 88 14.46 -2.43 -5.61
N ARG A 89 13.56 -1.48 -5.88
CA ARG A 89 13.91 -0.09 -6.20
C ARG A 89 14.61 0.60 -5.03
N SER A 90 14.25 0.26 -3.78
CA SER A 90 14.89 0.83 -2.59
C SER A 90 16.33 0.34 -2.42
N ILE A 91 16.64 -0.87 -2.88
CA ILE A 91 18.00 -1.40 -2.87
C ILE A 91 18.88 -0.70 -3.92
N GLU A 92 18.30 -0.34 -5.06
CA GLU A 92 19.01 0.35 -6.14
C GLU A 92 19.19 1.86 -5.85
N ASN A 93 18.16 2.52 -5.34
CA ASN A 93 18.15 3.96 -5.07
C ASN A 93 17.43 4.29 -3.75
N PRO A 94 18.09 4.13 -2.60
CA PRO A 94 17.48 4.37 -1.29
C PRO A 94 17.15 5.85 -1.03
N GLU A 95 17.85 6.79 -1.65
CA GLU A 95 17.69 8.22 -1.39
C GLU A 95 16.26 8.71 -1.66
N VAL A 96 15.66 8.30 -2.77
CA VAL A 96 14.30 8.72 -3.13
C VAL A 96 13.26 8.24 -2.10
N PHE A 97 13.51 7.10 -1.43
CA PHE A 97 12.68 6.58 -0.35
C PHE A 97 12.78 7.46 0.91
N LEU A 98 13.98 7.92 1.25
CA LEU A 98 14.16 8.83 2.38
C LEU A 98 13.49 10.18 2.12
N GLN A 99 13.66 10.73 0.93
CA GLN A 99 13.02 11.98 0.54
C GLN A 99 11.51 11.88 0.59
N THR A 100 10.92 10.91 -0.10
CA THR A 100 9.46 10.78 -0.17
C THR A 100 8.87 10.34 1.16
N ASN A 101 9.36 9.22 1.73
CA ASN A 101 8.70 8.58 2.87
C ASN A 101 8.95 9.31 4.19
N ILE A 102 10.12 9.95 4.37
CA ILE A 102 10.46 10.64 5.62
C ILE A 102 10.27 12.15 5.48
N LEU A 103 10.97 12.80 4.53
CA LEU A 103 10.90 14.25 4.41
C LEU A 103 9.52 14.71 3.89
N GLY A 104 8.91 13.99 2.95
CA GLY A 104 7.54 14.26 2.51
C GLY A 104 6.53 14.13 3.65
N THR A 105 6.65 13.09 4.49
CA THR A 105 5.82 12.95 5.69
C THR A 105 6.02 14.12 6.66
N GLN A 106 7.24 14.57 6.86
CA GLN A 106 7.54 15.73 7.72
C GLN A 106 6.88 17.01 7.18
N VAL A 107 6.93 17.25 5.87
CA VAL A 107 6.26 18.42 5.25
C VAL A 107 4.76 18.40 5.49
N LEU A 108 4.11 17.24 5.30
CA LEU A 108 2.68 17.08 5.56
C LEU A 108 2.34 17.33 7.03
N MET A 109 3.11 16.81 7.97
CA MET A 109 2.85 17.01 9.40
C MET A 109 3.07 18.45 9.86
N ASP A 110 4.05 19.16 9.27
CA ASP A 110 4.24 20.59 9.51
C ASP A 110 3.02 21.39 9.01
N ALA A 111 2.49 21.06 7.84
CA ALA A 111 1.26 21.66 7.33
C ALA A 111 0.06 21.35 8.25
N CYS A 112 -0.09 20.10 8.66
CA CYS A 112 -1.13 19.67 9.60
C CYS A 112 -1.08 20.45 10.92
N ARG A 113 0.12 20.65 11.45
CA ARG A 113 0.33 21.43 12.67
C ARG A 113 0.01 22.91 12.47
N LYS A 114 0.47 23.50 11.35
CA LYS A 114 0.27 24.93 11.04
C LYS A 114 -1.21 25.28 10.86
N TYR A 115 -1.96 24.41 10.17
CA TYR A 115 -3.35 24.65 9.82
C TYR A 115 -4.37 24.00 10.77
N GLY A 116 -3.91 23.27 11.81
CA GLY A 116 -4.75 22.79 12.91
C GLY A 116 -5.77 21.72 12.52
N ILE A 117 -5.33 20.70 11.77
CA ILE A 117 -6.21 19.58 11.36
C ILE A 117 -6.71 18.76 12.55
N THR A 118 -7.83 18.07 12.37
CA THR A 118 -8.44 17.24 13.42
C THR A 118 -7.88 15.82 13.47
N ARG A 119 -7.31 15.31 12.35
CA ARG A 119 -6.72 13.98 12.28
C ARG A 119 -5.69 13.87 11.15
N TYR A 120 -4.52 13.31 11.47
CA TYR A 120 -3.54 12.80 10.50
C TYR A 120 -3.46 11.28 10.62
N HIS A 121 -3.60 10.58 9.52
CA HIS A 121 -3.43 9.12 9.47
C HIS A 121 -2.28 8.74 8.55
N GLN A 122 -1.31 7.98 9.09
CA GLN A 122 -0.17 7.43 8.36
C GLN A 122 -0.45 5.99 7.98
N VAL A 123 -0.43 5.67 6.70
CA VAL A 123 -0.48 4.30 6.21
C VAL A 123 0.93 3.74 6.12
N SER A 124 1.21 2.70 6.89
CA SER A 124 2.50 2.02 7.01
C SER A 124 2.38 0.53 6.66
N THR A 125 3.38 -0.25 6.98
CA THR A 125 3.53 -1.66 6.58
C THR A 125 4.01 -2.51 7.74
N ASP A 126 3.68 -3.80 7.74
CA ASP A 126 4.22 -4.81 8.66
C ASP A 126 5.72 -5.07 8.45
N GLU A 127 6.26 -4.73 7.27
CA GLU A 127 7.70 -4.87 6.99
C GLU A 127 8.61 -4.07 7.93
N VAL A 128 8.06 -3.12 8.70
CA VAL A 128 8.81 -2.40 9.74
C VAL A 128 9.22 -3.28 10.93
N TYR A 129 8.50 -4.39 11.13
CA TYR A 129 8.78 -5.34 12.22
C TYR A 129 9.90 -6.33 11.91
N GLY A 130 10.24 -6.50 10.62
CA GLY A 130 11.28 -7.43 10.17
C GLY A 130 10.74 -8.81 9.82
N ASP A 131 11.47 -9.86 10.15
CA ASP A 131 11.24 -11.23 9.70
C ASP A 131 10.77 -12.15 10.83
N LEU A 132 9.86 -13.07 10.51
CA LEU A 132 9.46 -14.17 11.39
C LEU A 132 10.01 -15.49 10.85
N PRO A 133 10.49 -16.41 11.73
CA PRO A 133 10.96 -17.72 11.32
C PRO A 133 9.80 -18.61 10.83
N LEU A 134 10.05 -19.38 9.77
CA LEU A 134 9.06 -20.29 9.18
C LEU A 134 8.65 -21.44 10.11
N ASP A 135 9.55 -21.87 10.98
CA ASP A 135 9.34 -22.97 11.94
C ASP A 135 8.61 -22.56 13.23
N ARG A 136 8.23 -21.28 13.32
CA ARG A 136 7.49 -20.71 14.46
C ARG A 136 6.14 -20.10 14.02
N PRO A 137 5.18 -20.93 13.58
CA PRO A 137 3.87 -20.46 13.13
C PRO A 137 3.02 -19.81 14.24
N ASP A 138 3.42 -19.97 15.48
CA ASP A 138 2.81 -19.38 16.68
C ASP A 138 3.19 -17.91 16.89
N LEU A 139 4.21 -17.38 16.18
CA LEU A 139 4.65 -15.99 16.30
C LEU A 139 3.89 -15.08 15.33
N PHE A 140 3.49 -13.91 15.85
CA PHE A 140 2.83 -12.85 15.08
C PHE A 140 3.39 -11.49 15.49
N PHE A 141 3.40 -10.54 14.58
CA PHE A 141 3.69 -9.14 14.90
C PHE A 141 2.50 -8.49 15.60
N THR A 142 2.72 -7.97 16.77
CA THR A 142 1.81 -7.09 17.50
C THR A 142 2.29 -5.65 17.42
N GLU A 143 1.47 -4.68 17.83
CA GLU A 143 1.90 -3.27 17.89
C GLU A 143 3.04 -3.02 18.87
N GLU A 144 3.26 -3.93 19.82
CA GLU A 144 4.37 -3.90 20.80
C GLU A 144 5.67 -4.54 20.27
N THR A 145 5.61 -5.22 19.10
CA THR A 145 6.80 -5.82 18.49
C THR A 145 7.82 -4.72 18.16
N PRO A 146 9.09 -4.88 18.57
CA PRO A 146 10.13 -3.93 18.25
C PRO A 146 10.32 -3.77 16.74
N ILE A 147 10.61 -2.54 16.32
CA ILE A 147 10.94 -2.25 14.91
C ILE A 147 12.32 -2.83 14.58
N HIS A 148 12.38 -3.68 13.55
CA HIS A 148 13.61 -4.36 13.12
C HIS A 148 13.63 -4.54 11.60
N THR A 149 13.91 -3.49 10.87
CA THR A 149 13.77 -3.42 9.41
C THR A 149 14.87 -4.16 8.65
N SER A 150 14.51 -4.79 7.51
CA SER A 150 15.43 -5.58 6.67
C SER A 150 15.80 -4.90 5.34
N SER A 151 15.12 -3.83 4.95
CA SER A 151 15.34 -3.15 3.67
C SER A 151 15.37 -1.63 3.81
N PRO A 152 15.97 -0.89 2.84
CA PRO A 152 15.89 0.57 2.82
C PRO A 152 14.43 1.07 2.77
N TYR A 153 13.54 0.37 2.06
CA TYR A 153 12.11 0.67 2.06
C TYR A 153 11.51 0.58 3.47
N SER A 154 11.63 -0.58 4.13
CA SER A 154 11.06 -0.77 5.47
C SER A 154 11.67 0.19 6.49
N SER A 155 12.97 0.52 6.37
CA SER A 155 13.64 1.52 7.20
C SER A 155 13.07 2.92 6.98
N SER A 156 12.77 3.31 5.75
CA SER A 156 12.14 4.60 5.45
C SER A 156 10.72 4.70 5.99
N LYS A 157 9.95 3.61 5.94
CA LYS A 157 8.59 3.55 6.53
C LYS A 157 8.65 3.61 8.05
N ALA A 158 9.58 2.86 8.67
CA ALA A 158 9.80 2.91 10.12
C ALA A 158 10.22 4.31 10.58
N GLY A 159 11.12 4.98 9.83
CA GLY A 159 11.51 6.36 10.11
C GLY A 159 10.34 7.33 10.06
N ALA A 160 9.44 7.18 9.09
CA ALA A 160 8.20 7.95 9.00
C ALA A 160 7.27 7.67 10.20
N ASP A 161 7.06 6.41 10.58
CA ASP A 161 6.24 6.04 11.74
C ASP A 161 6.76 6.68 13.03
N LEU A 162 8.07 6.56 13.28
CA LEU A 162 8.69 7.15 14.46
C LEU A 162 8.58 8.67 14.48
N LEU A 163 8.69 9.31 13.32
CA LEU A 163 8.53 10.74 13.18
C LEU A 163 7.08 11.18 13.47
N VAL A 164 6.09 10.45 12.96
CA VAL A 164 4.66 10.70 13.23
C VAL A 164 4.36 10.62 14.72
N LEU A 165 4.84 9.58 15.42
CA LEU A 165 4.69 9.43 16.86
C LEU A 165 5.42 10.54 17.65
N ALA A 166 6.60 10.96 17.19
CA ALA A 166 7.33 12.08 17.79
C ALA A 166 6.56 13.40 17.67
N TYR A 167 5.90 13.67 16.51
CA TYR A 167 5.05 14.87 16.36
C TYR A 167 3.85 14.84 17.29
N HIS A 168 3.25 13.69 17.51
CA HIS A 168 2.20 13.53 18.52
C HIS A 168 2.73 13.86 19.91
N ARG A 169 3.82 13.22 20.32
CA ARG A 169 4.39 13.38 21.67
C ARG A 169 4.90 14.80 21.92
N THR A 170 5.52 15.44 20.91
CA THR A 170 6.17 16.75 21.07
C THR A 170 5.20 17.91 20.89
N TYR A 171 4.30 17.81 19.93
CA TYR A 171 3.43 18.92 19.51
C TYR A 171 1.94 18.68 19.76
N GLY A 172 1.56 17.49 20.23
CA GLY A 172 0.15 17.12 20.43
C GLY A 172 -0.62 16.90 19.12
N LEU A 173 0.08 16.70 17.99
CA LEU A 173 -0.61 16.46 16.71
C LEU A 173 -1.53 15.23 16.82
N PRO A 174 -2.81 15.32 16.40
CA PRO A 174 -3.75 14.20 16.49
C PRO A 174 -3.49 13.16 15.39
N VAL A 175 -2.58 12.22 15.64
CA VAL A 175 -2.15 11.22 14.67
C VAL A 175 -2.71 9.84 14.98
N THR A 176 -2.79 9.00 13.94
CA THR A 176 -2.91 7.53 14.03
C THR A 176 -2.02 6.90 12.96
N ILE A 177 -1.58 5.67 13.19
CA ILE A 177 -0.81 4.88 12.23
C ILE A 177 -1.51 3.55 12.01
N SER A 178 -1.56 3.07 10.76
CA SER A 178 -1.88 1.68 10.45
C SER A 178 -0.66 0.97 9.85
N ARG A 179 -0.39 -0.25 10.29
CA ARG A 179 0.60 -1.17 9.70
C ARG A 179 -0.15 -2.34 9.11
N CYS A 180 -0.14 -2.44 7.80
CA CYS A 180 -0.92 -3.46 7.09
C CYS A 180 -0.04 -4.58 6.55
N SER A 181 -0.64 -5.75 6.41
CA SER A 181 -0.09 -6.87 5.67
C SER A 181 -0.17 -6.63 4.14
N ASN A 182 0.31 -7.59 3.35
CA ASN A 182 0.36 -7.46 1.89
C ASN A 182 -1.03 -7.28 1.28
N ASN A 183 -1.26 -6.16 0.60
CA ASN A 183 -2.53 -5.88 -0.05
C ASN A 183 -2.62 -6.50 -1.45
N TYR A 184 -3.82 -6.90 -1.86
CA TYR A 184 -4.14 -7.33 -3.22
C TYR A 184 -5.57 -6.92 -3.60
N GLY A 185 -5.84 -6.82 -4.91
CA GLY A 185 -7.16 -6.42 -5.40
C GLY A 185 -7.10 -5.55 -6.66
N PRO A 186 -8.22 -4.87 -6.99
CA PRO A 186 -8.34 -3.96 -8.12
C PRO A 186 -7.32 -2.83 -8.11
N TYR A 187 -6.80 -2.46 -9.30
CA TYR A 187 -5.84 -1.37 -9.50
C TYR A 187 -4.44 -1.60 -8.89
N HIS A 188 -4.10 -2.82 -8.46
CA HIS A 188 -2.75 -3.12 -7.98
C HIS A 188 -1.75 -3.06 -9.13
N PHE A 189 -0.66 -2.30 -8.95
CA PHE A 189 0.31 -2.02 -10.00
C PHE A 189 1.03 -3.31 -10.48
N PRO A 190 1.20 -3.51 -11.81
CA PRO A 190 1.66 -4.78 -12.39
C PRO A 190 3.09 -5.23 -12.07
N GLU A 191 3.86 -4.48 -11.29
CA GLU A 191 5.19 -4.93 -10.80
C GLU A 191 5.12 -5.82 -9.55
N LYS A 192 3.97 -5.87 -8.89
CA LYS A 192 3.77 -6.67 -7.67
C LYS A 192 3.36 -8.09 -8.00
N LEU A 193 3.62 -9.04 -7.09
CA LEU A 193 3.50 -10.48 -7.32
C LEU A 193 2.20 -10.88 -8.04
N ILE A 194 1.04 -10.63 -7.44
CA ILE A 194 -0.25 -11.10 -7.99
C ILE A 194 -0.54 -10.50 -9.37
N PRO A 195 -0.54 -9.18 -9.58
CA PRO A 195 -0.83 -8.62 -10.89
C PRO A 195 0.22 -8.96 -11.94
N LEU A 196 1.50 -9.06 -11.57
CA LEU A 196 2.57 -9.49 -12.47
C LEU A 196 2.32 -10.90 -12.99
N MET A 197 2.00 -11.85 -12.09
CA MET A 197 1.74 -13.23 -12.47
C MET A 197 0.49 -13.35 -13.36
N ILE A 198 -0.57 -12.59 -13.06
CA ILE A 198 -1.78 -12.55 -13.90
C ILE A 198 -1.44 -12.01 -15.30
N ALA A 199 -0.76 -10.87 -15.39
CA ALA A 199 -0.42 -10.24 -16.67
C ALA A 199 0.50 -11.14 -17.52
N ASN A 200 1.50 -11.74 -16.90
CA ASN A 200 2.41 -12.67 -17.59
C ASN A 200 1.69 -13.94 -18.04
N ALA A 201 0.90 -14.57 -17.15
CA ALA A 201 0.15 -15.78 -17.49
C ALA A 201 -0.81 -15.56 -18.67
N LEU A 202 -1.53 -14.42 -18.70
CA LEU A 202 -2.43 -14.07 -19.79
C LEU A 202 -1.72 -13.89 -21.14
N ASN A 203 -0.43 -13.57 -21.13
CA ASN A 203 0.41 -13.40 -22.32
C ASN A 203 1.37 -14.57 -22.56
N ASP A 204 1.18 -15.72 -21.90
CA ASP A 204 2.02 -16.92 -21.99
C ASP A 204 3.53 -16.63 -21.76
N LYS A 205 3.82 -15.64 -20.91
CA LYS A 205 5.17 -15.25 -20.52
C LYS A 205 5.62 -16.01 -19.27
N PRO A 206 6.96 -16.14 -19.04
CA PRO A 206 7.50 -16.72 -17.81
C PRO A 206 6.94 -16.03 -16.55
N LEU A 207 6.70 -16.84 -15.51
CA LEU A 207 6.23 -16.41 -14.20
C LEU A 207 7.42 -16.44 -13.23
N PRO A 208 8.15 -15.32 -13.05
CA PRO A 208 9.36 -15.29 -12.24
C PRO A 208 9.05 -15.42 -10.75
N VAL A 209 9.61 -16.44 -10.11
CA VAL A 209 9.49 -16.70 -8.67
C VAL A 209 10.86 -16.59 -8.03
N TYR A 210 11.02 -15.72 -7.05
CA TYR A 210 12.26 -15.56 -6.30
C TYR A 210 12.59 -16.81 -5.48
N GLY A 211 13.85 -17.27 -5.57
CA GLY A 211 14.33 -18.47 -4.88
C GLY A 211 13.44 -19.68 -5.19
N GLU A 212 12.92 -20.34 -4.17
CA GLU A 212 11.97 -21.45 -4.28
C GLU A 212 10.50 -21.04 -4.08
N GLY A 213 10.25 -19.72 -3.86
CA GLY A 213 8.91 -19.19 -3.62
C GLY A 213 8.32 -19.55 -2.26
N LEU A 214 9.15 -19.93 -1.29
CA LEU A 214 8.73 -20.39 0.04
C LEU A 214 8.40 -19.24 1.01
N ASN A 215 8.71 -18.01 0.64
CA ASN A 215 8.39 -16.83 1.44
C ASN A 215 6.87 -16.77 1.68
N VAL A 216 6.49 -16.60 2.96
CA VAL A 216 5.10 -16.51 3.40
C VAL A 216 4.70 -15.06 3.61
N ARG A 217 3.54 -14.70 3.11
CA ARG A 217 2.93 -13.37 3.31
C ARG A 217 1.50 -13.53 3.81
N ASP A 218 1.09 -12.64 4.68
CA ASP A 218 -0.32 -12.47 5.01
C ASP A 218 -0.97 -11.56 3.97
N TRP A 219 -2.10 -11.97 3.39
CA TRP A 219 -2.75 -11.28 2.28
C TRP A 219 -4.06 -10.63 2.70
N LEU A 220 -4.13 -9.32 2.53
CA LEU A 220 -5.27 -8.48 2.88
C LEU A 220 -5.96 -7.94 1.62
N TYR A 221 -7.24 -8.22 1.47
CA TYR A 221 -8.01 -7.66 0.35
C TYR A 221 -8.16 -6.14 0.51
N VAL A 222 -7.88 -5.37 -0.55
CA VAL A 222 -7.76 -3.92 -0.47
C VAL A 222 -9.02 -3.21 0.04
N ALA A 223 -10.22 -3.73 -0.28
CA ALA A 223 -11.47 -3.15 0.22
C ALA A 223 -11.59 -3.28 1.75
N ASP A 224 -11.14 -4.39 2.32
CA ASP A 224 -11.15 -4.58 3.79
C ASP A 224 -10.13 -3.66 4.46
N HIS A 225 -8.98 -3.43 3.83
CA HIS A 225 -8.01 -2.45 4.30
C HIS A 225 -8.60 -1.02 4.29
N CYS A 226 -9.27 -0.63 3.21
CA CYS A 226 -9.92 0.69 3.14
C CYS A 226 -10.96 0.89 4.25
N LYS A 227 -11.75 -0.15 4.57
CA LYS A 227 -12.71 -0.13 5.70
C LYS A 227 -12.00 0.05 7.05
N ALA A 228 -10.85 -0.62 7.24
CA ALA A 228 -10.05 -0.47 8.45
C ALA A 228 -9.51 0.95 8.61
N ILE A 229 -8.93 1.53 7.54
CA ILE A 229 -8.41 2.90 7.56
C ILE A 229 -9.53 3.91 7.86
N ASP A 230 -10.68 3.77 7.19
CA ASP A 230 -11.85 4.60 7.45
C ASP A 230 -12.27 4.56 8.93
N LEU A 231 -12.32 3.36 9.50
CA LEU A 231 -12.68 3.17 10.90
C LEU A 231 -11.66 3.79 11.86
N ILE A 232 -10.35 3.61 11.58
CA ILE A 232 -9.28 4.23 12.37
C ILE A 232 -9.32 5.76 12.24
N LEU A 233 -9.54 6.28 11.04
CA LEU A 233 -9.60 7.71 10.77
C LEU A 233 -10.69 8.40 11.63
N HIS A 234 -11.85 7.78 11.75
CA HIS A 234 -12.99 8.35 12.47
C HIS A 234 -13.04 8.00 13.97
N LYS A 235 -12.60 6.81 14.35
CA LYS A 235 -12.78 6.26 15.71
C LYS A 235 -11.50 5.81 16.40
N GLY A 236 -10.37 5.71 15.69
CA GLY A 236 -9.11 5.29 16.28
C GLY A 236 -8.63 6.25 17.37
N ARG A 237 -8.00 5.71 18.40
CA ARG A 237 -7.42 6.53 19.48
C ARG A 237 -6.22 7.32 18.96
N VAL A 238 -6.17 8.61 19.29
CA VAL A 238 -5.06 9.48 18.92
C VAL A 238 -3.75 9.00 19.58
N GLY A 239 -2.67 9.00 18.78
CA GLY A 239 -1.36 8.55 19.20
C GLY A 239 -1.12 7.05 19.07
N GLU A 240 -2.11 6.29 18.60
CA GLU A 240 -2.04 4.82 18.54
C GLU A 240 -1.66 4.29 17.16
N VAL A 241 -1.03 3.11 17.20
CA VAL A 241 -0.74 2.26 16.05
C VAL A 241 -1.76 1.12 16.03
N TYR A 242 -2.24 0.75 14.85
CA TYR A 242 -3.13 -0.38 14.61
C TYR A 242 -2.56 -1.30 13.54
N ASN A 243 -2.41 -2.57 13.86
CA ASN A 243 -2.09 -3.62 12.91
C ASN A 243 -3.34 -4.04 12.13
N ILE A 244 -3.20 -4.20 10.81
CA ILE A 244 -4.30 -4.60 9.91
C ILE A 244 -3.84 -5.82 9.12
N GLY A 245 -4.27 -7.02 9.52
CA GLY A 245 -3.91 -8.30 8.91
C GLY A 245 -5.09 -9.00 8.24
N GLY A 246 -4.78 -9.80 7.22
CA GLY A 246 -5.78 -10.55 6.47
C GLY A 246 -6.12 -11.92 7.06
N HIS A 247 -5.28 -12.47 7.95
CA HIS A 247 -5.30 -13.86 8.39
C HIS A 247 -5.25 -14.88 7.24
N ASN A 248 -4.57 -14.54 6.16
CA ASN A 248 -4.44 -15.33 4.94
C ASN A 248 -2.96 -15.56 4.61
N GLU A 249 -2.23 -16.26 5.48
CA GLU A 249 -0.85 -16.61 5.24
C GLU A 249 -0.70 -17.59 4.08
N MET A 250 0.04 -17.21 3.04
CA MET A 250 0.26 -18.03 1.84
C MET A 250 1.71 -17.94 1.38
N ARG A 251 2.27 -19.06 0.92
CA ARG A 251 3.56 -19.05 0.23
C ARG A 251 3.41 -18.43 -1.15
N ASN A 252 4.42 -17.69 -1.60
CA ASN A 252 4.39 -17.07 -2.92
C ASN A 252 4.17 -18.08 -4.05
N ILE A 253 4.81 -19.25 -3.98
CA ILE A 253 4.65 -20.31 -5.00
C ILE A 253 3.21 -20.84 -5.07
N ASP A 254 2.51 -20.95 -3.93
CA ASP A 254 1.14 -21.44 -3.91
C ASP A 254 0.18 -20.45 -4.58
N ILE A 255 0.41 -19.14 -4.39
CA ILE A 255 -0.35 -18.08 -5.08
C ILE A 255 -0.16 -18.17 -6.60
N VAL A 256 1.08 -18.34 -7.06
CA VAL A 256 1.37 -18.48 -8.50
C VAL A 256 0.65 -19.68 -9.09
N LYS A 257 0.65 -20.83 -8.40
CA LYS A 257 -0.10 -22.01 -8.82
C LYS A 257 -1.62 -21.81 -8.85
N ILE A 258 -2.17 -21.10 -7.86
CA ILE A 258 -3.59 -20.72 -7.85
C ILE A 258 -3.94 -19.87 -9.08
N ILE A 259 -3.10 -18.90 -9.43
CA ILE A 259 -3.27 -18.04 -10.60
C ILE A 259 -3.21 -18.88 -11.90
N CYS A 260 -2.20 -19.76 -12.04
CA CYS A 260 -2.11 -20.67 -13.19
C CYS A 260 -3.40 -21.49 -13.35
N LYS A 261 -3.85 -22.12 -12.27
CA LYS A 261 -5.07 -22.94 -12.28
C LYS A 261 -6.31 -22.13 -12.67
N ALA A 262 -6.49 -20.94 -12.08
CA ALA A 262 -7.64 -20.09 -12.33
C ALA A 262 -7.70 -19.57 -13.78
N LEU A 263 -6.55 -19.33 -14.40
CA LEU A 263 -6.42 -18.88 -15.80
C LEU A 263 -6.30 -20.02 -16.82
N GLY A 264 -6.32 -21.28 -16.37
CA GLY A 264 -6.13 -22.46 -17.26
C GLY A 264 -4.74 -22.50 -17.90
N LYS A 265 -3.72 -21.98 -17.22
CA LYS A 265 -2.34 -21.92 -17.71
C LYS A 265 -1.48 -23.01 -17.05
N PRO A 266 -0.48 -23.58 -17.80
CA PRO A 266 0.36 -24.64 -17.27
C PRO A 266 1.39 -24.10 -16.25
N GLU A 267 1.67 -24.89 -15.22
CA GLU A 267 2.72 -24.56 -14.23
C GLU A 267 4.13 -24.53 -14.83
N SER A 268 4.32 -25.07 -16.05
CA SER A 268 5.59 -24.97 -16.78
C SER A 268 6.00 -23.53 -17.15
N LEU A 269 5.09 -22.56 -17.02
CA LEU A 269 5.43 -21.13 -17.13
C LEU A 269 6.21 -20.62 -15.92
N ILE A 270 6.16 -21.32 -14.77
CA ILE A 270 6.88 -20.90 -13.55
C ILE A 270 8.37 -21.02 -13.79
N THR A 271 9.10 -19.92 -13.56
CA THR A 271 10.55 -19.84 -13.69
C THR A 271 11.15 -19.35 -12.38
N TYR A 272 12.03 -20.16 -11.79
CA TYR A 272 12.71 -19.75 -10.57
C TYR A 272 13.89 -18.84 -10.91
N VAL A 273 13.96 -17.69 -10.24
CA VAL A 273 15.01 -16.69 -10.43
C VAL A 273 15.80 -16.50 -9.14
N THR A 274 17.00 -15.90 -9.26
CA THR A 274 17.83 -15.59 -8.08
C THR A 274 17.08 -14.74 -7.08
N ASP A 275 17.12 -15.14 -5.81
CA ASP A 275 16.44 -14.41 -4.75
C ASP A 275 17.07 -13.03 -4.50
N ARG A 276 16.27 -12.09 -4.02
CA ARG A 276 16.74 -10.73 -3.70
C ARG A 276 17.46 -10.72 -2.34
N LYS A 277 18.36 -9.78 -2.16
CA LYS A 277 19.03 -9.56 -0.88
C LYS A 277 18.05 -9.06 0.19
N GLY A 278 18.19 -9.57 1.41
CA GLY A 278 17.34 -9.16 2.53
C GLY A 278 15.85 -9.53 2.34
N HIS A 279 15.59 -10.67 1.70
CA HIS A 279 14.24 -11.15 1.46
C HIS A 279 13.71 -11.89 2.69
N ASP A 280 12.90 -11.22 3.48
CA ASP A 280 12.28 -11.79 4.68
C ASP A 280 11.44 -13.03 4.34
N MET A 281 11.50 -14.03 5.22
CA MET A 281 10.86 -15.33 4.98
C MET A 281 9.38 -15.35 5.30
N ARG A 282 8.96 -14.66 6.40
CA ARG A 282 7.56 -14.71 6.82
C ARG A 282 7.11 -13.39 7.44
N TYR A 283 5.93 -12.94 7.03
CA TYR A 283 5.16 -11.90 7.70
C TYR A 283 3.82 -12.48 8.15
N ALA A 284 3.48 -12.23 9.41
CA ALA A 284 2.18 -12.55 9.98
C ALA A 284 1.84 -11.50 11.03
N ILE A 285 0.68 -10.89 10.88
CA ILE A 285 0.26 -9.76 11.71
C ILE A 285 -0.90 -10.15 12.61
N ASP A 286 -0.89 -9.67 13.85
CA ASP A 286 -2.00 -9.83 14.79
C ASP A 286 -2.89 -8.57 14.78
N PRO A 287 -4.14 -8.63 14.26
CA PRO A 287 -5.08 -7.52 14.25
C PRO A 287 -5.98 -7.48 15.50
N THR A 288 -5.64 -8.17 16.58
CA THR A 288 -6.48 -8.26 17.79
C THR A 288 -6.82 -6.89 18.37
N LYS A 289 -5.88 -5.93 18.34
CA LYS A 289 -6.12 -4.59 18.87
C LYS A 289 -7.20 -3.84 18.11
N ILE A 290 -7.13 -3.80 16.78
CA ILE A 290 -8.16 -3.11 15.99
C ILE A 290 -9.52 -3.80 16.13
N HIS A 291 -9.55 -5.13 16.24
CA HIS A 291 -10.78 -5.86 16.51
C HIS A 291 -11.39 -5.48 17.86
N ASN A 292 -10.61 -5.53 18.93
CA ASN A 292 -11.10 -5.27 20.29
C ASN A 292 -11.53 -3.81 20.48
N GLU A 293 -10.81 -2.86 19.90
CA GLU A 293 -11.08 -1.44 20.10
C GLU A 293 -12.13 -0.89 19.13
N LEU A 294 -12.12 -1.36 17.87
CA LEU A 294 -12.92 -0.77 16.80
C LEU A 294 -13.90 -1.77 16.15
N GLY A 295 -13.86 -3.04 16.51
CA GLY A 295 -14.75 -4.07 15.97
C GLY A 295 -14.44 -4.52 14.55
N TRP A 296 -13.26 -4.17 13.99
CA TRP A 296 -12.90 -4.53 12.63
C TRP A 296 -12.35 -5.97 12.53
N LEU A 297 -12.76 -6.67 11.49
CA LEU A 297 -12.16 -7.92 11.01
C LEU A 297 -12.15 -7.92 9.48
N PRO A 298 -11.21 -8.62 8.83
CA PRO A 298 -11.26 -8.82 7.38
C PRO A 298 -12.49 -9.66 7.02
N GLU A 299 -13.21 -9.24 5.98
CA GLU A 299 -14.43 -9.92 5.53
C GLU A 299 -14.16 -10.84 4.32
N THR A 300 -13.04 -10.61 3.60
CA THR A 300 -12.72 -11.31 2.36
C THR A 300 -11.65 -12.37 2.60
N MET A 301 -12.04 -13.63 2.53
CA MET A 301 -11.09 -14.74 2.53
C MET A 301 -10.26 -14.74 1.24
N PHE A 302 -8.99 -15.19 1.31
CA PHE A 302 -8.09 -15.17 0.15
C PHE A 302 -8.65 -15.93 -1.07
N ALA A 303 -9.30 -17.06 -0.84
CA ALA A 303 -9.89 -17.88 -1.91
C ALA A 303 -10.93 -17.10 -2.75
N ASP A 304 -11.75 -16.26 -2.11
CA ASP A 304 -12.75 -15.42 -2.78
C ASP A 304 -12.10 -14.15 -3.36
N GLY A 305 -11.21 -13.51 -2.60
CA GLY A 305 -10.56 -12.28 -3.00
C GLY A 305 -9.67 -12.45 -4.22
N ILE A 306 -8.95 -13.57 -4.33
CA ILE A 306 -8.09 -13.84 -5.50
C ILE A 306 -8.91 -14.04 -6.77
N GLN A 307 -10.08 -14.69 -6.69
CA GLN A 307 -10.98 -14.84 -7.83
C GLN A 307 -11.54 -13.47 -8.28
N LYS A 308 -11.99 -12.64 -7.34
CA LYS A 308 -12.42 -11.26 -7.63
C LYS A 308 -11.31 -10.45 -8.28
N THR A 309 -10.07 -10.60 -7.80
CA THR A 309 -8.91 -9.91 -8.34
C THR A 309 -8.61 -10.36 -9.77
N ILE A 310 -8.54 -11.68 -10.02
CA ILE A 310 -8.29 -12.22 -11.36
C ILE A 310 -9.39 -11.74 -12.33
N GLN A 311 -10.66 -11.84 -11.93
CA GLN A 311 -11.77 -11.39 -12.76
C GLN A 311 -11.66 -9.90 -13.09
N TRP A 312 -11.29 -9.07 -12.10
CA TRP A 312 -11.09 -7.64 -12.34
C TRP A 312 -10.00 -7.38 -13.40
N TYR A 313 -8.87 -8.11 -13.38
CA TYR A 313 -7.82 -7.96 -14.39
C TYR A 313 -8.27 -8.42 -15.78
N LEU A 314 -9.10 -9.46 -15.87
CA LEU A 314 -9.71 -9.91 -17.13
C LEU A 314 -10.63 -8.82 -17.72
N ASP A 315 -11.45 -8.19 -16.89
CA ASP A 315 -12.43 -7.18 -17.30
C ASP A 315 -11.78 -5.81 -17.58
N ASN A 316 -10.60 -5.54 -17.02
CA ASN A 316 -9.90 -4.25 -17.14
C ASN A 316 -8.56 -4.36 -17.89
N ARG A 317 -8.50 -5.22 -18.90
CA ARG A 317 -7.28 -5.52 -19.65
C ARG A 317 -6.62 -4.27 -20.23
N GLN A 318 -7.40 -3.37 -20.81
CA GLN A 318 -6.91 -2.12 -21.38
C GLN A 318 -6.19 -1.24 -20.34
N TRP A 319 -6.68 -1.20 -19.11
CA TRP A 319 -6.08 -0.39 -18.06
C TRP A 319 -4.64 -0.85 -17.76
N TRP A 320 -4.44 -2.13 -17.44
CA TRP A 320 -3.11 -2.61 -17.05
C TRP A 320 -2.16 -2.79 -18.24
N GLU A 321 -2.64 -3.08 -19.45
CA GLU A 321 -1.82 -3.13 -20.67
C GLU A 321 -1.25 -1.74 -21.00
N THR A 322 -2.01 -0.67 -20.82
CA THR A 322 -1.51 0.70 -20.98
C THR A 322 -0.41 1.03 -19.98
N ILE A 323 -0.54 0.55 -18.74
CA ILE A 323 0.45 0.79 -17.68
C ILE A 323 1.75 0.03 -17.94
N ILE A 324 1.69 -1.23 -18.38
CA ILE A 324 2.89 -2.04 -18.61
C ILE A 324 3.61 -1.72 -19.93
N SER A 325 3.09 -0.81 -20.75
CA SER A 325 3.77 -0.29 -21.93
C SER A 325 4.83 0.77 -21.55
N GLY A 326 5.90 0.89 -22.34
CA GLY A 326 6.89 1.96 -22.16
C GLY A 326 7.93 1.70 -21.06
N GLU A 327 8.09 2.64 -20.13
CA GLU A 327 9.17 2.59 -19.10
C GLU A 327 9.12 1.35 -18.21
N TYR A 328 7.92 0.80 -17.96
CA TYR A 328 7.77 -0.43 -17.21
C TYR A 328 8.43 -1.64 -17.90
N GLN A 329 8.36 -1.76 -19.23
CA GLN A 329 9.02 -2.85 -19.95
C GLN A 329 10.55 -2.81 -19.76
N ASN A 330 11.16 -1.62 -19.82
CA ASN A 330 12.58 -1.45 -19.57
C ASN A 330 12.96 -1.87 -18.14
N TYR A 331 12.14 -1.52 -17.17
CA TYR A 331 12.33 -1.95 -15.79
C TYR A 331 12.20 -3.48 -15.66
N TYR A 332 11.17 -4.09 -16.26
CA TYR A 332 10.96 -5.53 -16.23
C TYR A 332 12.14 -6.32 -16.83
N GLU A 333 12.64 -5.90 -18.00
CA GLU A 333 13.81 -6.52 -18.65
C GLU A 333 15.05 -6.42 -17.78
N LYS A 334 15.29 -5.27 -17.13
CA LYS A 334 16.39 -5.08 -16.19
C LYS A 334 16.30 -6.02 -14.99
N MET A 335 15.11 -6.21 -14.43
CA MET A 335 14.92 -7.02 -13.22
C MET A 335 14.92 -8.52 -13.47
N TYR A 336 14.41 -8.97 -14.60
CA TYR A 336 14.16 -10.39 -14.88
C TYR A 336 14.85 -10.93 -16.14
N GLY A 337 15.29 -10.07 -17.05
CA GLY A 337 15.89 -10.49 -18.33
C GLY A 337 17.30 -11.09 -18.22
N SER A 338 18.00 -10.86 -17.10
CA SER A 338 19.37 -11.34 -16.86
C SER A 338 19.53 -12.20 -15.61
N ARG A 339 18.44 -12.61 -14.97
CA ARG A 339 18.43 -13.42 -13.73
C ARG A 339 18.08 -14.87 -13.95
#